data_9eebc349b00a585224acf16bdcb55811
#
_entry.id   9eebc349b00a585224acf16bdcb55811
#
_cell.length_a   1.000
_cell.length_b   1.000
_cell.length_c   1.000
_cell.angle_alpha   90.00
_cell.angle_beta   90.00
_cell.angle_gamma   90.00
#
_symmetry.space_group_name_H-M   'P 1'
#
loop_
_entity.id
_entity.type
_entity.pdbx_description
1 polymer ?
#
loop_
_entity_poly.entity_id
_entity_poly.type
_entity_poly.pdbx_seq_one_letter_code
_entity_poly.pdbx_strand_id
1 'polypeptide(L)'
;MLKRISCILLCVLMLACTLVLASCNGGEDDSKAQVSVDGDTAGFLPESKHWGGETVNILTYAKDSYTFSDAEIDPEELIDEPVNDAFYERNALILEKYGIDIVGCFPESGEDYIAMLRNDMTSGLNEYDVICASIAYVAPLATEGLLYDFNDIGNGYIHTEKEWWDQTLVRDTAINGNIYFISGDAIVLDDEATWAIFFNKDLVSTYNLDDPYQIVRDGNWNFDTMHELIQKVDLMHGSTKSYDPAVGDQWGMVVQSYDFLLFMQGAGQTLVDNTGETPKFRIDDQRNIQVFTKFTNMVYDEQNVGIADRMGYWADMYVNEGKIFENGNALFMPNSISIVNGEGLRNAEIHYGLLPMPKADELQDEYTTSVNVYRYPVFAIPTSNVTKLDATCYALEAMAYYGKQLVTEEYYDRTLTYKRFQDDDSREMLDLIFRNRSYDLGTIFNFNNGGGDGSLYFYTKLIGQLSTDIVSTYEAQKDNYNAGLSEFIEQCYAE
;
A
#
# COMPACT_ATOMS: atom_id res chain seq x y z
N MET A 1 -68.51 -38.62 -1.27
CA MET A 1 -67.32 -39.43 -1.69
C MET A 1 -66.42 -38.70 -2.64
N LEU A 2 -66.88 -37.97 -3.64
CA LEU A 2 -65.98 -37.29 -4.62
C LEU A 2 -65.05 -36.20 -4.02
N LYS A 3 -65.46 -35.44 -3.00
CA LYS A 3 -64.58 -34.39 -2.39
C LYS A 3 -63.40 -34.96 -1.57
N ARG A 4 -63.52 -36.16 -1.01
CA ARG A 4 -62.41 -36.82 -0.29
C ARG A 4 -61.37 -37.46 -1.22
N ILE A 5 -61.79 -37.92 -2.41
CA ILE A 5 -60.91 -38.46 -3.43
C ILE A 5 -60.07 -37.30 -4.06
N SER A 6 -60.68 -36.14 -4.25
CA SER A 6 -59.98 -34.94 -4.78
C SER A 6 -58.90 -34.42 -3.85
N CYS A 7 -59.13 -34.41 -2.52
CA CYS A 7 -58.09 -34.00 -1.56
C CYS A 7 -56.91 -35.00 -1.46
N ILE A 8 -57.18 -36.29 -1.56
CA ILE A 8 -56.10 -37.29 -1.54
C ILE A 8 -55.29 -37.23 -2.82
N LEU A 9 -55.92 -36.99 -3.99
CA LEU A 9 -55.20 -36.80 -5.24
C LEU A 9 -54.30 -35.52 -5.23
N LEU A 10 -54.79 -34.43 -4.60
CA LEU A 10 -54.03 -33.20 -4.45
C LEU A 10 -52.82 -33.37 -3.51
N CYS A 11 -52.98 -34.09 -2.40
CA CYS A 11 -51.86 -34.40 -1.49
C CYS A 11 -50.81 -35.33 -2.13
N VAL A 12 -51.22 -36.31 -2.92
CA VAL A 12 -50.26 -37.18 -3.67
C VAL A 12 -49.56 -36.41 -4.78
N LEU A 13 -50.22 -35.44 -5.44
CA LEU A 13 -49.56 -34.59 -6.43
C LEU A 13 -48.53 -33.62 -5.77
N MET A 14 -48.84 -33.06 -4.58
CA MET A 14 -47.88 -32.23 -3.85
C MET A 14 -46.68 -33.05 -3.33
N LEU A 15 -46.87 -34.29 -2.87
CA LEU A 15 -45.75 -35.14 -2.51
C LEU A 15 -44.91 -35.59 -3.72
N ALA A 16 -45.53 -35.78 -4.89
CA ALA A 16 -44.81 -36.09 -6.13
C ALA A 16 -43.98 -34.89 -6.65
N CYS A 17 -44.52 -33.65 -6.48
CA CYS A 17 -43.79 -32.44 -6.82
C CYS A 17 -42.55 -32.19 -5.91
N THR A 18 -42.67 -32.54 -4.61
CA THR A 18 -41.52 -32.41 -3.69
C THR A 18 -40.41 -33.47 -3.97
N LEU A 19 -40.75 -34.62 -4.48
CA LEU A 19 -39.80 -35.67 -4.88
C LEU A 19 -39.15 -35.39 -6.23
N VAL A 20 -39.78 -34.62 -7.14
CA VAL A 20 -39.19 -34.23 -8.44
C VAL A 20 -38.29 -32.99 -8.29
N LEU A 21 -38.53 -32.14 -7.29
CA LEU A 21 -37.64 -31.02 -6.96
C LEU A 21 -36.34 -31.45 -6.25
N ALA A 22 -36.29 -32.64 -5.69
CA ALA A 22 -35.07 -33.22 -5.12
C ALA A 22 -34.20 -33.99 -6.13
N SER A 23 -34.61 -34.03 -7.43
CA SER A 23 -33.87 -34.77 -8.49
C SER A 23 -33.41 -33.92 -9.64
N CYS A 24 -33.57 -32.59 -9.60
CA CYS A 24 -32.98 -31.65 -10.54
C CYS A 24 -32.04 -30.69 -9.79
N ASN A 25 -31.03 -31.23 -9.14
CA ASN A 25 -29.86 -30.48 -8.73
C ASN A 25 -28.83 -30.61 -9.84
N GLY A 26 -29.09 -29.94 -10.95
CA GLY A 26 -28.12 -29.61 -12.01
C GLY A 26 -27.54 -28.26 -11.65
N GLY A 27 -26.41 -28.24 -11.06
CA GLY A 27 -25.34 -27.27 -11.00
C GLY A 27 -25.70 -25.78 -11.24
N GLU A 28 -26.12 -25.09 -10.24
CA GLU A 28 -25.56 -23.82 -9.86
C GLU A 28 -24.73 -24.11 -8.62
N ASP A 29 -23.45 -23.91 -8.80
CA ASP A 29 -22.44 -23.99 -7.76
C ASP A 29 -22.65 -22.81 -6.78
N ASP A 30 -23.67 -22.93 -5.90
CA ASP A 30 -23.66 -22.27 -4.61
C ASP A 30 -22.80 -23.10 -3.64
N SER A 31 -21.63 -23.50 -4.09
CA SER A 31 -20.51 -23.72 -3.21
C SER A 31 -19.90 -22.33 -2.97
N LYS A 32 -20.49 -21.53 -2.09
CA LYS A 32 -19.62 -20.89 -1.11
C LYS A 32 -18.82 -22.06 -0.56
N ALA A 33 -17.60 -22.24 -1.07
CA ALA A 33 -16.67 -23.14 -0.48
C ALA A 33 -16.67 -22.75 1.01
N GLN A 34 -17.19 -23.64 1.88
CA GLN A 34 -16.67 -23.63 3.22
C GLN A 34 -15.19 -23.80 2.99
N VAL A 35 -14.46 -22.69 3.12
CA VAL A 35 -13.01 -22.71 3.18
C VAL A 35 -12.76 -23.65 4.34
N SER A 36 -12.51 -24.90 4.00
CA SER A 36 -11.95 -25.84 4.95
C SER A 36 -10.55 -25.32 5.20
N VAL A 37 -10.42 -24.51 6.25
CA VAL A 37 -9.13 -24.09 6.81
C VAL A 37 -8.50 -25.36 7.44
N ASP A 38 -8.25 -26.33 6.62
CA ASP A 38 -7.59 -27.60 6.88
C ASP A 38 -6.31 -27.72 6.04
N GLY A 39 -5.60 -26.59 5.90
CA GLY A 39 -4.19 -26.58 5.57
C GLY A 39 -3.43 -26.66 6.89
N ASP A 40 -2.36 -27.39 6.90
CA ASP A 40 -1.45 -27.65 8.01
C ASP A 40 -1.19 -26.40 8.91
N THR A 41 -2.14 -26.10 9.80
CA THR A 41 -2.05 -25.06 10.82
C THR A 41 -1.32 -25.56 12.08
N ALA A 42 -0.78 -26.75 12.00
CA ALA A 42 -0.01 -27.35 13.08
C ALA A 42 1.22 -26.48 13.38
N GLY A 43 1.07 -25.65 14.40
CA GLY A 43 2.14 -24.81 14.94
C GLY A 43 1.98 -23.30 14.69
N PHE A 44 0.87 -22.86 14.09
CA PHE A 44 0.63 -21.43 13.85
C PHE A 44 0.15 -20.68 15.11
N LEU A 45 -0.99 -21.06 15.65
CA LEU A 45 -1.48 -20.55 16.93
C LEU A 45 -1.50 -21.70 17.93
N PRO A 46 -1.25 -21.45 19.23
CA PRO A 46 -1.38 -22.47 20.26
C PRO A 46 -2.78 -23.08 20.16
N GLU A 47 -2.85 -24.41 20.06
CA GLU A 47 -4.13 -25.11 19.97
C GLU A 47 -5.12 -24.58 21.01
N SER A 48 -6.29 -24.16 20.57
CA SER A 48 -7.50 -23.92 21.35
C SER A 48 -7.43 -22.92 22.52
N LYS A 49 -6.59 -21.87 22.49
CA LYS A 49 -6.72 -20.81 23.50
C LYS A 49 -7.94 -19.96 23.18
N HIS A 50 -8.94 -19.98 24.06
CA HIS A 50 -10.13 -19.12 23.96
C HIS A 50 -10.03 -17.99 25.00
N TRP A 51 -10.19 -16.73 24.55
CA TRP A 51 -9.96 -15.53 25.33
C TRP A 51 -11.22 -15.00 26.02
N GLY A 52 -12.37 -15.69 25.87
CA GLY A 52 -13.58 -15.45 26.66
C GLY A 52 -14.36 -14.18 26.29
N GLY A 53 -14.19 -13.63 25.13
CA GLY A 53 -14.82 -12.39 24.68
C GLY A 53 -13.95 -11.16 24.98
N GLU A 54 -12.63 -11.32 25.05
CA GLU A 54 -11.69 -10.19 25.19
C GLU A 54 -11.76 -9.29 23.97
N THR A 55 -11.83 -7.98 24.19
CA THR A 55 -11.80 -7.00 23.09
C THR A 55 -10.39 -6.52 22.84
N VAL A 56 -10.03 -6.38 21.57
CA VAL A 56 -8.79 -5.74 21.10
C VAL A 56 -9.14 -4.47 20.33
N ASN A 57 -8.82 -3.33 20.93
CA ASN A 57 -9.16 -2.00 20.42
C ASN A 57 -8.04 -1.48 19.53
N ILE A 58 -8.32 -1.29 18.25
CA ILE A 58 -7.35 -0.84 17.26
C ILE A 58 -7.67 0.59 16.85
N LEU A 59 -6.83 1.56 17.26
CA LEU A 59 -6.91 2.94 16.81
C LEU A 59 -6.41 3.02 15.35
N THR A 60 -7.20 3.61 14.47
CA THR A 60 -6.89 3.70 13.05
C THR A 60 -7.34 5.05 12.46
N TYR A 61 -7.46 5.15 11.15
CA TYR A 61 -7.90 6.34 10.44
C TYR A 61 -9.37 6.68 10.70
N ALA A 62 -9.77 7.93 10.45
CA ALA A 62 -11.19 8.27 10.33
C ALA A 62 -11.84 7.48 9.18
N LYS A 63 -13.11 7.13 9.33
CA LYS A 63 -13.84 6.27 8.36
C LYS A 63 -13.88 6.83 6.94
N ASP A 64 -13.78 8.14 6.77
CA ASP A 64 -13.79 8.83 5.47
C ASP A 64 -12.40 9.07 4.87
N SER A 65 -11.34 8.55 5.49
CA SER A 65 -9.96 8.85 5.06
C SER A 65 -9.53 8.07 3.83
N TYR A 66 -9.91 6.79 3.72
CA TYR A 66 -9.49 5.89 2.65
C TYR A 66 -10.63 4.91 2.28
N THR A 67 -10.53 4.28 1.11
CA THR A 67 -11.59 3.44 0.53
C THR A 67 -12.04 2.29 1.44
N PHE A 68 -11.11 1.63 2.13
CA PHE A 68 -11.40 0.48 3.00
C PHE A 68 -11.08 0.74 4.48
N SER A 69 -10.90 1.99 4.90
CA SER A 69 -10.36 2.32 6.23
C SER A 69 -11.18 1.76 7.39
N ASP A 70 -12.50 1.68 7.26
CA ASP A 70 -13.38 1.10 8.27
C ASP A 70 -13.51 -0.42 8.11
N ALA A 71 -13.68 -0.90 6.89
CA ALA A 71 -13.86 -2.32 6.60
C ALA A 71 -12.65 -3.16 7.01
N GLU A 72 -11.43 -2.67 6.83
CA GLU A 72 -10.21 -3.44 7.11
C GLU A 72 -10.06 -3.86 8.56
N ILE A 73 -10.54 -3.05 9.49
CA ILE A 73 -10.40 -3.33 10.93
C ILE A 73 -11.71 -3.90 11.48
N ASP A 74 -12.83 -3.20 11.31
CA ASP A 74 -14.10 -3.54 11.97
C ASP A 74 -15.29 -3.22 11.07
N PRO A 75 -15.55 -4.07 10.04
CA PRO A 75 -16.70 -3.90 9.17
C PRO A 75 -17.99 -4.17 9.94
N GLU A 76 -18.97 -3.24 9.83
CA GLU A 76 -20.19 -3.28 10.62
C GLU A 76 -21.15 -4.39 10.15
N GLU A 77 -21.20 -4.66 8.84
CA GLU A 77 -22.14 -5.63 8.24
C GLU A 77 -21.65 -6.14 6.88
N LEU A 78 -22.23 -7.24 6.42
CA LEU A 78 -22.08 -7.71 5.05
C LEU A 78 -22.85 -6.78 4.10
N ILE A 79 -22.17 -6.26 3.08
CA ILE A 79 -22.73 -5.28 2.13
C ILE A 79 -22.72 -5.75 0.67
N ASP A 80 -22.45 -7.03 0.43
CA ASP A 80 -22.31 -7.63 -0.91
C ASP A 80 -21.16 -7.00 -1.71
N GLU A 81 -20.10 -6.55 -0.97
CA GLU A 81 -18.82 -6.09 -1.50
C GLU A 81 -17.74 -7.07 -1.04
N PRO A 82 -17.02 -7.74 -1.99
CA PRO A 82 -16.19 -8.92 -1.66
C PRO A 82 -15.12 -8.67 -0.61
N VAL A 83 -14.44 -7.52 -0.65
CA VAL A 83 -13.35 -7.21 0.29
C VAL A 83 -13.92 -6.90 1.68
N ASN A 84 -14.99 -6.10 1.77
CA ASN A 84 -15.68 -5.84 3.04
C ASN A 84 -16.19 -7.15 3.67
N ASP A 85 -16.82 -7.97 2.86
CA ASP A 85 -17.42 -9.23 3.34
C ASP A 85 -16.34 -10.21 3.82
N ALA A 86 -15.19 -10.26 3.15
CA ALA A 86 -14.05 -11.07 3.57
C ALA A 86 -13.47 -10.62 4.93
N PHE A 87 -13.33 -9.32 5.15
CA PHE A 87 -12.91 -8.77 6.45
C PHE A 87 -13.94 -9.07 7.55
N TYR A 88 -15.22 -8.93 7.26
CA TYR A 88 -16.30 -9.30 8.20
C TYR A 88 -16.24 -10.78 8.58
N GLU A 89 -16.11 -11.67 7.60
CA GLU A 89 -16.01 -13.11 7.82
C GLU A 89 -14.74 -13.47 8.60
N ARG A 90 -13.61 -12.81 8.35
CA ARG A 90 -12.37 -12.95 9.12
C ARG A 90 -12.58 -12.63 10.60
N ASN A 91 -13.16 -11.47 10.90
CA ASN A 91 -13.38 -11.04 12.30
C ASN A 91 -14.39 -11.95 13.02
N ALA A 92 -15.46 -12.34 12.34
CA ALA A 92 -16.43 -13.29 12.88
C ALA A 92 -15.81 -14.65 13.19
N LEU A 93 -14.90 -15.14 12.33
CA LEU A 93 -14.18 -16.40 12.54
C LEU A 93 -13.23 -16.32 13.75
N ILE A 94 -12.52 -15.20 13.93
CA ILE A 94 -11.62 -14.95 15.06
C ILE A 94 -12.44 -14.92 16.37
N LEU A 95 -13.58 -14.23 16.38
CA LEU A 95 -14.48 -14.19 17.54
C LEU A 95 -15.02 -15.58 17.88
N GLU A 96 -15.51 -16.33 16.89
CA GLU A 96 -16.06 -17.66 17.09
C GLU A 96 -15.02 -18.65 17.63
N LYS A 97 -13.83 -18.71 17.00
CA LYS A 97 -12.82 -19.68 17.34
C LYS A 97 -12.05 -19.37 18.61
N TYR A 98 -11.73 -18.09 18.82
CA TYR A 98 -10.79 -17.68 19.86
C TYR A 98 -11.41 -16.79 20.93
N GLY A 99 -12.64 -16.33 20.73
CA GLY A 99 -13.29 -15.42 21.67
C GLY A 99 -12.55 -14.08 21.81
N ILE A 100 -11.99 -13.58 20.70
CA ILE A 100 -11.39 -12.25 20.60
C ILE A 100 -12.29 -11.42 19.71
N ASP A 101 -12.70 -10.26 20.21
CA ASP A 101 -13.48 -9.28 19.48
C ASP A 101 -12.58 -8.15 18.97
N ILE A 102 -12.48 -8.00 17.65
CA ILE A 102 -11.68 -6.94 17.01
C ILE A 102 -12.55 -5.70 16.93
N VAL A 103 -12.12 -4.62 17.57
CA VAL A 103 -12.88 -3.36 17.66
C VAL A 103 -12.08 -2.22 17.04
N GLY A 104 -12.63 -1.61 15.98
CA GLY A 104 -12.07 -0.43 15.33
C GLY A 104 -12.39 0.84 16.12
N CYS A 105 -11.35 1.61 16.47
CA CYS A 105 -11.46 2.92 17.08
C CYS A 105 -11.16 3.99 16.03
N PHE A 106 -12.21 4.62 15.51
CA PHE A 106 -12.13 5.59 14.41
C PHE A 106 -12.26 7.01 14.95
N PRO A 107 -11.23 7.87 14.83
CA PRO A 107 -11.36 9.28 15.18
C PRO A 107 -12.37 9.99 14.26
N GLU A 108 -12.85 11.14 14.70
CA GLU A 108 -13.61 12.03 13.84
C GLU A 108 -12.70 12.60 12.74
N SER A 109 -13.28 12.96 11.59
CA SER A 109 -12.52 13.53 10.47
C SER A 109 -11.73 14.78 10.89
N GLY A 110 -10.41 14.73 10.67
CA GLY A 110 -9.48 15.81 11.04
C GLY A 110 -8.94 15.74 12.47
N GLU A 111 -9.29 14.75 13.27
CA GLU A 111 -8.65 14.51 14.57
C GLU A 111 -7.26 13.88 14.40
N ASP A 112 -6.36 14.25 15.30
CA ASP A 112 -4.99 13.72 15.35
C ASP A 112 -4.96 12.42 16.19
N TYR A 113 -5.03 11.28 15.51
CA TYR A 113 -4.99 9.95 16.16
C TYR A 113 -3.67 9.67 16.87
N ILE A 114 -2.55 10.29 16.46
CA ILE A 114 -1.28 10.17 17.19
C ILE A 114 -1.34 10.93 18.51
N ALA A 115 -1.92 12.14 18.52
CA ALA A 115 -2.15 12.86 19.75
C ALA A 115 -3.15 12.14 20.67
N MET A 116 -4.18 11.49 20.09
CA MET A 116 -5.11 10.66 20.87
C MET A 116 -4.38 9.52 21.58
N LEU A 117 -3.53 8.76 20.85
CA LEU A 117 -2.73 7.68 21.45
C LEU A 117 -1.80 8.19 22.56
N ARG A 118 -1.06 9.29 22.33
CA ARG A 118 -0.18 9.87 23.37
C ARG A 118 -0.96 10.31 24.60
N ASN A 119 -2.14 10.90 24.41
CA ASN A 119 -3.01 11.31 25.52
C ASN A 119 -3.55 10.10 26.30
N ASP A 120 -3.94 9.04 25.60
CA ASP A 120 -4.38 7.78 26.22
C ASP A 120 -3.28 7.17 27.09
N MET A 121 -2.07 7.03 26.55
CA MET A 121 -0.92 6.49 27.27
C MET A 121 -0.54 7.34 28.48
N THR A 122 -0.50 8.68 28.35
CA THR A 122 -0.10 9.58 29.43
C THR A 122 -1.15 9.72 30.51
N SER A 123 -2.44 9.59 30.18
CA SER A 123 -3.53 9.61 31.17
C SER A 123 -3.70 8.27 31.90
N GLY A 124 -3.11 7.19 31.36
CA GLY A 124 -3.25 5.83 31.90
C GLY A 124 -4.63 5.22 31.71
N LEU A 125 -5.41 5.72 30.73
CA LEU A 125 -6.73 5.16 30.37
C LEU A 125 -6.54 3.81 29.70
N ASN A 126 -5.54 3.68 28.82
CA ASN A 126 -5.22 2.46 28.06
C ASN A 126 -6.42 1.93 27.29
N GLU A 127 -7.08 2.81 26.54
CA GLU A 127 -8.26 2.52 25.72
C GLU A 127 -7.86 1.83 24.41
N TYR A 128 -6.64 2.08 23.90
CA TYR A 128 -6.14 1.55 22.63
C TYR A 128 -5.09 0.46 22.87
N ASP A 129 -5.36 -0.73 22.35
CA ASP A 129 -4.45 -1.88 22.47
C ASP A 129 -3.43 -1.93 21.34
N VAL A 130 -3.77 -1.37 20.16
CA VAL A 130 -2.96 -1.31 18.92
C VAL A 130 -3.21 0.01 18.22
N ILE A 131 -2.22 0.52 17.51
CA ILE A 131 -2.41 1.51 16.46
C ILE A 131 -2.16 0.87 15.09
N CYS A 132 -3.07 1.12 14.13
CA CYS A 132 -2.92 0.76 12.72
C CYS A 132 -3.05 2.03 11.87
N ALA A 133 -1.92 2.66 11.52
CA ALA A 133 -1.92 3.94 10.81
C ALA A 133 -0.62 4.13 10.01
N SER A 134 -0.56 5.22 9.22
CA SER A 134 0.57 5.53 8.34
C SER A 134 1.90 5.48 9.06
N ILE A 135 2.86 4.76 8.48
CA ILE A 135 4.19 4.58 9.08
C ILE A 135 4.90 5.90 9.37
N ALA A 136 4.75 6.92 8.49
CA ALA A 136 5.36 8.24 8.70
C ALA A 136 4.90 8.94 10.00
N TYR A 137 3.69 8.63 10.49
CA TYR A 137 3.17 9.20 11.73
C TYR A 137 3.39 8.29 12.93
N VAL A 138 3.40 6.97 12.73
CA VAL A 138 3.62 5.98 13.79
C VAL A 138 5.10 5.87 14.15
N ALA A 139 6.01 5.96 13.18
CA ALA A 139 7.44 5.73 13.39
C ALA A 139 8.09 6.61 14.47
N PRO A 140 7.77 7.90 14.63
CA PRO A 140 8.32 8.72 15.73
C PRO A 140 8.01 8.17 17.13
N LEU A 141 6.91 7.43 17.31
CA LEU A 141 6.58 6.83 18.61
C LEU A 141 7.59 5.78 19.06
N ALA A 142 8.27 5.11 18.11
CA ALA A 142 9.33 4.16 18.42
C ALA A 142 10.54 4.87 19.06
N THR A 143 10.97 6.02 18.52
CA THR A 143 12.08 6.80 19.07
C THR A 143 11.75 7.42 20.43
N GLU A 144 10.48 7.66 20.70
CA GLU A 144 9.97 8.13 21.98
C GLU A 144 9.89 7.01 23.05
N GLY A 145 10.16 5.75 22.68
CA GLY A 145 10.05 4.58 23.59
C GLY A 145 8.60 4.21 23.92
N LEU A 146 7.64 4.60 23.08
CA LEU A 146 6.22 4.40 23.31
C LEU A 146 5.68 3.11 22.71
N LEU A 147 6.47 2.38 21.90
CA LEU A 147 6.08 1.15 21.25
C LEU A 147 6.86 -0.06 21.77
N TYR A 148 6.21 -1.21 21.81
CA TYR A 148 6.90 -2.47 22.08
C TYR A 148 7.81 -2.85 20.88
N ASP A 149 8.99 -3.37 21.21
CA ASP A 149 9.76 -4.17 20.25
C ASP A 149 9.15 -5.58 20.18
N PHE A 150 8.71 -5.99 19.01
CA PHE A 150 8.12 -7.31 18.81
C PHE A 150 9.08 -8.46 19.15
N ASN A 151 10.40 -8.25 19.07
CA ASN A 151 11.40 -9.22 19.49
C ASN A 151 11.40 -9.46 21.01
N ASP A 152 11.06 -8.45 21.80
CA ASP A 152 11.11 -8.49 23.26
C ASP A 152 9.80 -8.98 23.90
N ILE A 153 8.69 -9.05 23.15
CA ILE A 153 7.40 -9.47 23.68
C ILE A 153 7.46 -10.90 24.23
N GLY A 154 8.11 -11.81 23.52
CA GLY A 154 8.48 -13.15 24.00
C GLY A 154 7.33 -14.08 24.45
N ASN A 155 6.07 -13.72 24.14
CA ASN A 155 4.88 -14.48 24.57
C ASN A 155 4.54 -15.67 23.64
N GLY A 156 5.18 -15.75 22.47
CA GLY A 156 4.97 -16.82 21.49
C GLY A 156 3.62 -16.75 20.76
N TYR A 157 2.96 -15.59 20.74
CA TYR A 157 1.69 -15.39 20.06
C TYR A 157 1.80 -14.53 18.79
N ILE A 158 2.94 -13.92 18.52
CA ILE A 158 3.21 -13.19 17.30
C ILE A 158 4.52 -13.67 16.69
N HIS A 159 4.54 -13.86 15.37
CA HIS A 159 5.64 -14.47 14.63
C HIS A 159 5.97 -13.63 13.41
N THR A 160 6.72 -12.55 13.62
CA THR A 160 7.03 -11.54 12.58
C THR A 160 7.78 -12.12 11.37
N GLU A 161 8.35 -13.32 11.48
CA GLU A 161 9.03 -14.05 10.42
C GLU A 161 8.11 -14.84 9.49
N LYS A 162 6.79 -14.84 9.73
CA LYS A 162 5.83 -15.59 8.93
C LYS A 162 5.46 -14.86 7.65
N GLU A 163 5.08 -15.63 6.63
CA GLU A 163 4.81 -15.18 5.27
C GLU A 163 3.59 -14.25 5.11
N TRP A 164 2.71 -14.15 6.09
CA TRP A 164 1.60 -13.21 6.11
C TRP A 164 1.98 -11.81 6.61
N TRP A 165 3.22 -11.63 7.08
CA TRP A 165 3.80 -10.34 7.38
C TRP A 165 4.78 -9.91 6.27
N ASP A 166 4.82 -8.63 5.94
CA ASP A 166 5.78 -8.10 4.97
C ASP A 166 7.21 -8.20 5.51
N GLN A 167 7.94 -9.21 5.03
CA GLN A 167 9.32 -9.49 5.47
C GLN A 167 10.29 -8.38 5.06
N THR A 168 9.97 -7.63 4.01
CA THR A 168 10.79 -6.51 3.55
C THR A 168 10.61 -5.31 4.48
N LEU A 169 9.37 -5.02 4.89
CA LEU A 169 9.10 -4.02 5.92
C LEU A 169 9.86 -4.34 7.20
N VAL A 170 9.70 -5.56 7.72
CA VAL A 170 10.35 -6.00 8.96
C VAL A 170 11.87 -5.81 8.88
N ARG A 171 12.49 -6.18 7.76
CA ARG A 171 13.94 -6.04 7.55
C ARG A 171 14.39 -4.59 7.42
N ASP A 172 13.72 -3.81 6.56
CA ASP A 172 14.19 -2.49 6.13
C ASP A 172 13.88 -1.40 7.18
N THR A 173 12.84 -1.60 8.00
CA THR A 173 12.46 -0.66 9.06
C THR A 173 12.97 -1.03 10.45
N ALA A 174 13.72 -2.13 10.56
CA ALA A 174 14.36 -2.49 11.83
C ALA A 174 15.31 -1.38 12.30
N ILE A 175 15.14 -0.95 13.55
CA ILE A 175 15.94 0.09 14.18
C ILE A 175 16.89 -0.56 15.18
N ASN A 176 18.19 -0.59 14.89
CA ASN A 176 19.17 -1.29 15.72
C ASN A 176 18.79 -2.77 15.99
N GLY A 177 18.16 -3.42 14.99
CA GLY A 177 17.67 -4.79 15.08
C GLY A 177 16.30 -4.97 15.76
N ASN A 178 15.72 -3.91 16.31
CA ASN A 178 14.41 -3.93 16.96
C ASN A 178 13.29 -3.76 15.93
N ILE A 179 12.19 -4.48 16.09
CA ILE A 179 11.02 -4.49 15.19
C ILE A 179 9.86 -3.80 15.90
N TYR A 180 9.51 -2.58 15.47
CA TYR A 180 8.41 -1.81 16.04
C TYR A 180 7.14 -1.81 15.18
N PHE A 181 7.28 -2.22 13.91
CA PHE A 181 6.23 -2.13 12.92
C PHE A 181 6.07 -3.44 12.16
N ILE A 182 4.83 -3.86 11.96
CA ILE A 182 4.45 -4.97 11.08
C ILE A 182 3.29 -4.54 10.21
N SER A 183 3.21 -5.08 9.00
CA SER A 183 2.10 -4.94 8.06
C SER A 183 2.05 -6.19 7.18
N GLY A 184 0.98 -6.36 6.42
CA GLY A 184 0.81 -7.50 5.52
C GLY A 184 -0.65 -7.93 5.43
N ASP A 185 -0.89 -9.22 5.22
CA ASP A 185 -2.21 -9.80 4.91
C ASP A 185 -3.35 -9.50 5.92
N ALA A 186 -3.07 -8.82 7.03
CA ALA A 186 -4.11 -8.35 7.96
C ALA A 186 -4.97 -7.22 7.39
N ILE A 187 -4.48 -6.50 6.39
CA ILE A 187 -5.10 -5.35 5.71
C ILE A 187 -4.79 -5.40 4.21
N VAL A 188 -5.38 -4.50 3.42
CA VAL A 188 -5.08 -4.33 1.98
C VAL A 188 -4.59 -2.92 1.64
N LEU A 189 -4.72 -1.96 2.56
CA LEU A 189 -4.28 -0.58 2.33
C LEU A 189 -2.74 -0.48 2.20
N ASP A 190 -1.99 -1.43 2.73
CA ASP A 190 -0.55 -1.54 2.52
C ASP A 190 -0.21 -1.86 1.05
N ASP A 191 -0.98 -2.74 0.39
CA ASP A 191 -0.87 -3.01 -1.03
C ASP A 191 -1.30 -1.79 -1.86
N GLU A 192 -2.41 -1.15 -1.49
CA GLU A 192 -2.89 0.08 -2.14
C GLU A 192 -1.89 1.25 -2.06
N ALA A 193 -1.13 1.33 -0.97
CA ALA A 193 -0.11 2.36 -0.78
C ALA A 193 1.17 2.11 -1.60
N THR A 194 1.28 0.98 -2.28
CA THR A 194 2.44 0.62 -3.10
C THR A 194 2.45 1.40 -4.42
N TRP A 195 3.63 1.89 -4.83
CA TRP A 195 3.82 2.65 -6.06
C TRP A 195 4.01 1.75 -7.28
N ALA A 196 3.47 2.21 -8.42
CA ALA A 196 3.63 1.55 -9.71
C ALA A 196 3.69 2.59 -10.84
N ILE A 197 4.07 2.18 -12.03
CA ILE A 197 3.91 2.95 -13.27
C ILE A 197 2.64 2.49 -13.97
N PHE A 198 1.65 3.35 -14.05
CA PHE A 198 0.48 3.12 -14.90
C PHE A 198 0.80 3.49 -16.34
N PHE A 199 0.32 2.71 -17.29
CA PHE A 199 0.50 3.01 -18.71
C PHE A 199 -0.79 2.86 -19.52
N ASN A 200 -0.94 3.69 -20.52
CA ASN A 200 -2.10 3.75 -21.38
C ASN A 200 -1.92 2.82 -22.60
N LYS A 201 -2.67 1.69 -22.63
CA LYS A 201 -2.63 0.69 -23.70
C LYS A 201 -3.14 1.23 -25.03
N ASP A 202 -4.07 2.18 -25.00
CA ASP A 202 -4.62 2.79 -26.22
C ASP A 202 -3.55 3.64 -26.92
N LEU A 203 -2.69 4.34 -26.15
CA LEU A 203 -1.56 5.08 -26.71
C LEU A 203 -0.44 4.15 -27.18
N VAL A 204 -0.16 3.06 -26.47
CA VAL A 204 0.78 2.02 -26.95
C VAL A 204 0.35 1.53 -28.33
N SER A 205 -0.94 1.23 -28.51
CA SER A 205 -1.50 0.80 -29.79
C SER A 205 -1.47 1.90 -30.84
N THR A 206 -1.86 3.13 -30.49
CA THR A 206 -1.93 4.28 -31.40
C THR A 206 -0.58 4.62 -32.00
N TYR A 207 0.47 4.60 -31.20
CA TYR A 207 1.85 4.93 -31.62
C TYR A 207 2.66 3.70 -32.03
N ASN A 208 2.03 2.51 -32.05
CA ASN A 208 2.69 1.23 -32.37
C ASN A 208 4.00 1.05 -31.61
N LEU A 209 3.90 1.27 -30.28
CA LEU A 209 5.05 1.09 -29.37
C LEU A 209 5.31 -0.38 -29.09
N ASP A 210 6.52 -0.70 -28.67
CA ASP A 210 6.83 -2.01 -28.13
C ASP A 210 5.99 -2.30 -26.87
N ASP A 211 5.63 -3.56 -26.65
CA ASP A 211 4.81 -3.97 -25.52
C ASP A 211 5.54 -3.76 -24.19
N PRO A 212 5.07 -2.86 -23.31
CA PRO A 212 5.73 -2.58 -22.04
C PRO A 212 5.84 -3.81 -21.12
N TYR A 213 4.87 -4.72 -21.14
CA TYR A 213 4.94 -5.96 -20.35
C TYR A 213 6.08 -6.86 -20.81
N GLN A 214 6.26 -6.99 -22.14
CA GLN A 214 7.36 -7.77 -22.68
C GLN A 214 8.72 -7.15 -22.36
N ILE A 215 8.82 -5.82 -22.37
CA ILE A 215 10.05 -5.09 -21.98
C ILE A 215 10.40 -5.40 -20.51
N VAL A 216 9.41 -5.47 -19.61
CA VAL A 216 9.64 -5.87 -18.21
C VAL A 216 10.12 -7.32 -18.12
N ARG A 217 9.46 -8.26 -18.82
CA ARG A 217 9.84 -9.68 -18.84
C ARG A 217 11.26 -9.92 -19.33
N ASP A 218 11.67 -9.14 -20.33
CA ASP A 218 13.03 -9.19 -20.90
C ASP A 218 14.08 -8.52 -19.99
N GLY A 219 13.67 -7.94 -18.85
CA GLY A 219 14.56 -7.25 -17.92
C GLY A 219 15.04 -5.89 -18.39
N ASN A 220 14.46 -5.36 -19.48
CA ASN A 220 14.90 -4.14 -20.16
C ASN A 220 14.10 -2.87 -19.76
N TRP A 221 13.16 -2.98 -18.83
CA TRP A 221 12.41 -1.84 -18.32
C TRP A 221 13.29 -1.00 -17.39
N ASN A 222 13.87 0.06 -17.94
CA ASN A 222 14.77 0.99 -17.26
C ASN A 222 14.51 2.43 -17.72
N PHE A 223 15.17 3.42 -17.10
CA PHE A 223 14.97 4.84 -17.41
C PHE A 223 15.22 5.16 -18.88
N ASP A 224 16.25 4.56 -19.50
CA ASP A 224 16.59 4.84 -20.89
C ASP A 224 15.49 4.32 -21.83
N THR A 225 15.02 3.08 -21.64
CA THR A 225 13.93 2.50 -22.42
C THR A 225 12.61 3.24 -22.19
N MET A 226 12.29 3.61 -20.94
CA MET A 226 11.11 4.41 -20.64
C MET A 226 11.16 5.76 -21.37
N HIS A 227 12.32 6.44 -21.35
CA HIS A 227 12.51 7.71 -22.05
C HIS A 227 12.34 7.57 -23.58
N GLU A 228 12.86 6.50 -24.17
CA GLU A 228 12.67 6.21 -25.60
C GLU A 228 11.17 6.04 -25.97
N LEU A 229 10.37 5.39 -25.13
CA LEU A 229 8.92 5.28 -25.34
C LEU A 229 8.22 6.62 -25.16
N ILE A 230 8.58 7.40 -24.15
CA ILE A 230 8.06 8.75 -23.89
C ILE A 230 8.24 9.64 -25.13
N GLN A 231 9.43 9.61 -25.77
CA GLN A 231 9.76 10.43 -26.93
C GLN A 231 9.02 10.03 -28.22
N LYS A 232 8.44 8.82 -28.29
CA LYS A 232 7.67 8.37 -29.45
C LYS A 232 6.21 8.87 -29.45
N VAL A 233 5.75 9.43 -28.33
CA VAL A 233 4.40 10.00 -28.22
C VAL A 233 4.43 11.44 -28.69
N ASP A 234 3.69 11.74 -29.76
CA ASP A 234 3.60 13.09 -30.29
C ASP A 234 2.82 14.00 -29.33
N LEU A 235 3.43 15.12 -29.01
CA LEU A 235 2.74 16.24 -28.37
C LEU A 235 1.76 16.86 -29.34
N MET A 236 0.51 16.76 -29.06
CA MET A 236 -0.48 17.23 -30.01
C MET A 236 -0.56 18.77 -30.10
N HIS A 237 -0.27 19.55 -29.04
CA HIS A 237 -0.37 21.04 -29.08
C HIS A 237 0.32 21.77 -27.90
N GLY A 238 1.44 21.31 -27.41
CA GLY A 238 2.03 21.60 -26.19
C GLY A 238 2.34 23.02 -25.77
N SER A 239 1.67 23.49 -24.77
CA SER A 239 2.35 24.30 -23.79
C SER A 239 2.80 23.40 -22.64
N THR A 240 4.09 23.17 -22.52
CA THR A 240 4.68 22.41 -21.41
C THR A 240 4.40 23.04 -20.04
N LYS A 241 3.75 24.17 -19.99
CA LYS A 241 3.50 24.96 -18.78
C LYS A 241 2.05 24.95 -18.31
N SER A 242 1.12 24.46 -19.10
CA SER A 242 -0.29 24.32 -18.72
C SER A 242 -0.96 23.26 -19.53
N TYR A 243 -1.67 22.35 -18.88
CA TYR A 243 -2.53 21.38 -19.53
C TYR A 243 -3.87 22.02 -19.89
N ASP A 244 -4.30 21.87 -21.14
CA ASP A 244 -5.62 22.28 -21.60
C ASP A 244 -6.35 21.10 -22.25
N PRO A 245 -7.31 20.47 -21.56
CA PRO A 245 -8.05 19.34 -22.10
C PRO A 245 -8.86 19.68 -23.36
N ALA A 246 -9.21 20.97 -23.54
CA ALA A 246 -10.00 21.40 -24.69
C ALA A 246 -9.19 21.39 -26.01
N VAL A 247 -7.88 21.47 -25.94
CA VAL A 247 -6.97 21.35 -27.10
C VAL A 247 -6.32 20.00 -27.25
N GLY A 248 -6.59 19.06 -26.30
CA GLY A 248 -6.13 17.68 -26.39
C GLY A 248 -4.63 17.53 -26.17
N ASP A 249 -4.05 18.34 -25.28
CA ASP A 249 -2.63 18.20 -24.89
C ASP A 249 -2.33 16.78 -24.42
N GLN A 250 -1.27 16.18 -24.96
CA GLN A 250 -0.88 14.80 -24.70
C GLN A 250 0.59 14.72 -24.32
N TRP A 251 0.91 13.83 -23.39
CA TRP A 251 2.23 13.69 -22.78
C TRP A 251 2.76 12.26 -22.93
N GLY A 252 4.05 12.11 -23.07
CA GLY A 252 4.70 10.81 -22.93
C GLY A 252 4.69 10.34 -21.47
N MET A 253 4.78 11.29 -20.51
CA MET A 253 4.64 10.99 -19.09
C MET A 253 4.14 12.22 -18.34
N VAL A 254 3.33 12.01 -17.31
CA VAL A 254 3.01 13.01 -16.29
C VAL A 254 3.56 12.55 -14.95
N VAL A 255 4.17 13.48 -14.21
CA VAL A 255 4.80 13.23 -12.90
C VAL A 255 4.52 14.39 -11.95
N GLN A 256 4.79 14.18 -10.68
CA GLN A 256 4.90 15.23 -9.66
C GLN A 256 6.38 15.47 -9.30
N SER A 257 6.69 16.63 -8.74
CA SER A 257 8.05 16.92 -8.26
C SER A 257 8.50 15.95 -7.15
N TYR A 258 7.56 15.33 -6.45
CA TYR A 258 7.81 14.32 -5.42
C TYR A 258 8.29 12.98 -6.01
N ASP A 259 7.90 12.63 -7.23
CA ASP A 259 8.03 11.28 -7.79
C ASP A 259 9.47 10.80 -7.99
N PHE A 260 10.45 11.71 -7.95
CA PHE A 260 11.86 11.27 -7.97
C PHE A 260 12.17 10.27 -6.86
N LEU A 261 11.56 10.39 -5.68
CA LEU A 261 11.77 9.44 -4.59
C LEU A 261 11.33 8.03 -4.97
N LEU A 262 10.24 7.91 -5.73
CA LEU A 262 9.73 6.63 -6.24
C LEU A 262 10.74 6.02 -7.23
N PHE A 263 11.21 6.84 -8.16
CA PHE A 263 12.21 6.43 -9.16
C PHE A 263 13.57 6.11 -8.51
N MET A 264 13.97 6.85 -7.48
CA MET A 264 15.19 6.59 -6.73
C MET A 264 15.12 5.22 -6.03
N GLN A 265 14.01 4.93 -5.33
CA GLN A 265 13.81 3.64 -4.67
C GLN A 265 13.59 2.52 -5.69
N GLY A 266 12.88 2.79 -6.79
CA GLY A 266 12.79 1.90 -7.95
C GLY A 266 14.16 1.55 -8.55
N ALA A 267 15.11 2.48 -8.47
CA ALA A 267 16.49 2.30 -8.85
C ALA A 267 17.34 1.58 -7.77
N GLY A 268 16.74 1.05 -6.72
CA GLY A 268 17.41 0.39 -5.60
C GLY A 268 18.23 1.34 -4.72
N GLN A 269 17.88 2.63 -4.70
CA GLN A 269 18.57 3.64 -3.90
C GLN A 269 17.66 4.18 -2.80
N THR A 270 18.28 4.65 -1.71
CA THR A 270 17.60 5.20 -0.52
C THR A 270 18.21 6.56 -0.15
N LEU A 271 17.47 7.35 0.63
CA LEU A 271 18.03 8.58 1.26
C LEU A 271 19.04 8.23 2.35
N VAL A 272 18.77 7.13 3.08
CA VAL A 272 19.56 6.66 4.21
C VAL A 272 20.01 5.23 3.97
N ASP A 273 21.27 4.94 4.19
CA ASP A 273 21.80 3.58 4.28
C ASP A 273 21.68 3.09 5.72
N ASN A 274 20.87 2.06 5.93
CA ASN A 274 20.64 1.42 7.23
C ASN A 274 21.34 0.04 7.34
N THR A 275 22.26 -0.27 6.43
CA THR A 275 22.94 -1.58 6.40
C THR A 275 24.19 -1.65 7.27
N GLY A 276 24.69 -0.50 7.76
CA GLY A 276 25.86 -0.39 8.63
C GLY A 276 25.53 -0.45 10.13
N GLU A 277 26.52 -0.22 10.98
CA GLU A 277 26.34 -0.14 12.44
C GLU A 277 25.40 1.01 12.84
N THR A 278 25.39 2.09 12.11
CA THR A 278 24.49 3.23 12.28
C THR A 278 24.05 3.76 10.92
N PRO A 279 22.80 4.29 10.83
CA PRO A 279 22.29 4.86 9.58
C PRO A 279 23.10 6.09 9.12
N LYS A 280 23.22 6.27 7.80
CA LYS A 280 23.92 7.39 7.16
C LYS A 280 23.19 7.88 5.94
N PHE A 281 23.19 9.19 5.71
CA PHE A 281 22.68 9.76 4.46
C PHE A 281 23.52 9.33 3.25
N ARG A 282 22.83 9.11 2.12
CA ARG A 282 23.40 8.75 0.81
C ARG A 282 23.07 9.78 -0.28
N ILE A 283 22.57 10.95 0.08
CA ILE A 283 22.12 11.97 -0.88
C ILE A 283 23.28 12.39 -1.82
N ASP A 284 24.49 12.51 -1.30
CA ASP A 284 25.70 12.87 -2.05
C ASP A 284 26.52 11.65 -2.57
N ASP A 285 26.00 10.43 -2.44
CA ASP A 285 26.60 9.23 -3.01
C ASP A 285 26.62 9.33 -4.55
N GLN A 286 27.73 8.90 -5.14
CA GLN A 286 27.90 8.93 -6.60
C GLN A 286 26.75 8.22 -7.35
N ARG A 287 26.24 7.11 -6.82
CA ARG A 287 25.14 6.37 -7.43
C ARG A 287 23.83 7.15 -7.38
N ASN A 288 23.49 7.75 -6.25
CA ASN A 288 22.29 8.59 -6.10
C ASN A 288 22.36 9.82 -7.05
N ILE A 289 23.51 10.46 -7.17
CA ILE A 289 23.72 11.55 -8.12
C ILE A 289 23.53 11.07 -9.58
N GLN A 290 24.05 9.89 -9.95
CA GLN A 290 23.85 9.31 -11.28
C GLN A 290 22.38 9.03 -11.57
N VAL A 291 21.65 8.42 -10.62
CA VAL A 291 20.21 8.12 -10.74
C VAL A 291 19.42 9.42 -10.90
N PHE A 292 19.69 10.42 -10.09
CA PHE A 292 19.06 11.74 -10.20
C PHE A 292 19.34 12.40 -11.56
N THR A 293 20.60 12.32 -12.02
CA THR A 293 20.97 12.88 -13.33
C THR A 293 20.21 12.20 -14.47
N LYS A 294 20.09 10.87 -14.44
CA LYS A 294 19.30 10.14 -15.45
C LYS A 294 17.81 10.52 -15.40
N PHE A 295 17.24 10.59 -14.20
CA PHE A 295 15.85 10.99 -14.03
C PHE A 295 15.60 12.42 -14.53
N THR A 296 16.46 13.39 -14.17
CA THR A 296 16.29 14.77 -14.62
C THR A 296 16.49 14.94 -16.12
N ASN A 297 17.37 14.17 -16.75
CA ASN A 297 17.51 14.14 -18.21
C ASN A 297 16.23 13.69 -18.91
N MET A 298 15.45 12.80 -18.30
CA MET A 298 14.14 12.37 -18.81
C MET A 298 13.04 13.38 -18.47
N VAL A 299 12.94 13.82 -17.22
CA VAL A 299 11.81 14.61 -16.73
C VAL A 299 11.91 16.09 -17.10
N TYR A 300 13.13 16.63 -17.29
CA TYR A 300 13.30 18.01 -17.75
C TYR A 300 13.17 18.17 -19.27
N ASP A 301 12.87 17.08 -19.97
CA ASP A 301 12.35 17.14 -21.34
C ASP A 301 10.90 17.68 -21.31
N GLU A 302 10.78 18.99 -21.06
CA GLU A 302 9.50 19.69 -20.95
C GLU A 302 8.63 19.60 -22.21
N GLN A 303 9.10 19.00 -23.29
CA GLN A 303 8.29 18.75 -24.48
C GLN A 303 7.50 17.44 -24.37
N ASN A 304 8.04 16.45 -23.69
CA ASN A 304 7.46 15.11 -23.61
C ASN A 304 6.95 14.74 -22.22
N VAL A 305 7.40 15.46 -21.18
CA VAL A 305 7.02 15.18 -19.79
C VAL A 305 6.37 16.40 -19.14
N GLY A 306 5.20 16.17 -18.55
CA GLY A 306 4.48 17.15 -17.79
C GLY A 306 4.73 16.99 -16.28
N ILE A 307 5.20 18.04 -15.61
CA ILE A 307 5.31 18.07 -14.15
C ILE A 307 4.03 18.74 -13.62
N ALA A 308 3.12 17.92 -13.07
CA ALA A 308 1.74 18.29 -12.76
C ALA A 308 1.60 19.49 -11.80
N ASP A 309 2.40 19.53 -10.75
CA ASP A 309 2.42 20.64 -9.77
C ASP A 309 3.00 21.94 -10.34
N ARG A 310 3.56 21.92 -11.54
CA ARG A 310 4.01 23.12 -12.28
C ARG A 310 3.01 23.59 -13.34
N MET A 311 2.02 22.78 -13.69
CA MET A 311 1.09 23.09 -14.79
C MET A 311 0.04 24.15 -14.45
N GLY A 312 -0.29 24.36 -13.18
CA GLY A 312 -1.18 25.44 -12.72
C GLY A 312 -2.64 25.38 -13.19
N TYR A 313 -3.06 24.30 -13.82
CA TYR A 313 -4.42 24.14 -14.36
C TYR A 313 -5.44 23.78 -13.27
N TRP A 314 -5.07 22.93 -12.34
CA TRP A 314 -5.87 22.58 -11.18
C TRP A 314 -5.20 23.05 -9.89
N ALA A 315 -6.02 23.35 -8.90
CA ALA A 315 -5.52 23.82 -7.60
C ALA A 315 -4.84 22.72 -6.77
N ASP A 316 -5.18 21.46 -7.04
CA ASP A 316 -4.67 20.28 -6.33
C ASP A 316 -3.71 19.47 -7.22
N MET A 317 -2.44 19.44 -6.84
CA MET A 317 -1.41 18.75 -7.61
C MET A 317 -1.62 17.22 -7.63
N TYR A 318 -2.17 16.63 -6.58
CA TYR A 318 -2.44 15.18 -6.50
C TYR A 318 -3.58 14.74 -7.44
N VAL A 319 -4.45 15.67 -7.81
CA VAL A 319 -5.54 15.40 -8.74
C VAL A 319 -5.10 15.60 -10.19
N ASN A 320 -4.15 16.50 -10.45
CA ASN A 320 -3.76 16.93 -11.79
C ASN A 320 -3.24 15.76 -12.65
N GLU A 321 -2.30 14.98 -12.14
CA GLU A 321 -1.71 13.87 -12.92
C GLU A 321 -2.73 12.77 -13.19
N GLY A 322 -3.53 12.41 -12.18
CA GLY A 322 -4.60 11.41 -12.31
C GLY A 322 -5.61 11.81 -13.38
N LYS A 323 -6.01 13.09 -13.41
CA LYS A 323 -6.96 13.62 -14.42
C LYS A 323 -6.38 13.65 -15.83
N ILE A 324 -5.11 13.97 -15.99
CA ILE A 324 -4.45 13.92 -17.30
C ILE A 324 -4.45 12.49 -17.83
N PHE A 325 -4.08 11.53 -16.99
CA PHE A 325 -4.04 10.13 -17.35
C PHE A 325 -5.44 9.54 -17.59
N GLU A 326 -6.41 9.81 -16.71
CA GLU A 326 -7.83 9.39 -16.84
C GLU A 326 -8.45 9.84 -18.17
N ASN A 327 -8.08 11.04 -18.63
CA ASN A 327 -8.54 11.58 -19.92
C ASN A 327 -7.81 11.00 -21.14
N GLY A 328 -6.91 10.04 -20.97
CA GLY A 328 -6.15 9.42 -22.05
C GLY A 328 -4.98 10.25 -22.57
N ASN A 329 -4.57 11.29 -21.84
CA ASN A 329 -3.62 12.31 -22.31
C ASN A 329 -2.19 12.11 -21.78
N ALA A 330 -1.86 10.93 -21.25
CA ALA A 330 -0.49 10.56 -20.90
C ALA A 330 -0.25 9.08 -21.21
N LEU A 331 0.96 8.75 -21.68
CA LEU A 331 1.37 7.35 -21.88
C LEU A 331 1.71 6.71 -20.53
N PHE A 332 2.50 7.38 -19.68
CA PHE A 332 2.90 6.90 -18.37
C PHE A 332 2.50 7.86 -17.25
N MET A 333 2.18 7.28 -16.09
CA MET A 333 1.91 8.00 -14.84
C MET A 333 2.40 7.15 -13.66
N PRO A 334 3.38 7.60 -12.87
CA PRO A 334 3.66 6.99 -11.58
C PRO A 334 2.55 7.34 -10.59
N ASN A 335 1.98 6.36 -9.91
CA ASN A 335 1.03 6.60 -8.82
C ASN A 335 0.93 5.39 -7.89
N SER A 336 0.31 5.54 -6.71
CA SER A 336 0.00 4.41 -5.85
C SER A 336 -1.16 3.60 -6.43
N ILE A 337 -1.17 2.30 -6.15
CA ILE A 337 -2.21 1.36 -6.62
C ILE A 337 -3.61 1.82 -6.19
N SER A 338 -3.73 2.52 -5.06
CA SER A 338 -5.00 3.07 -4.58
C SER A 338 -5.77 3.93 -5.58
N ILE A 339 -5.09 4.52 -6.60
CA ILE A 339 -5.75 5.35 -7.62
C ILE A 339 -6.80 4.58 -8.42
N VAL A 340 -6.69 3.25 -8.53
CA VAL A 340 -7.66 2.42 -9.27
C VAL A 340 -8.99 2.26 -8.53
N ASN A 341 -8.99 2.44 -7.21
CA ASN A 341 -10.16 2.34 -6.35
C ASN A 341 -10.79 3.70 -6.03
N GLY A 342 -10.00 4.77 -6.10
CA GLY A 342 -10.44 6.15 -5.90
C GLY A 342 -11.23 6.73 -7.09
N GLU A 343 -11.50 8.02 -7.02
CA GLU A 343 -12.20 8.74 -8.10
C GLU A 343 -11.39 8.83 -9.40
N GLY A 344 -10.06 8.60 -9.34
CA GLY A 344 -9.16 8.78 -10.47
C GLY A 344 -9.40 7.81 -11.62
N LEU A 345 -9.04 6.54 -11.46
CA LEU A 345 -9.12 5.55 -12.55
C LEU A 345 -10.34 4.63 -12.49
N ARG A 346 -11.13 4.68 -11.42
CA ARG A 346 -12.27 3.79 -11.24
C ARG A 346 -13.29 3.87 -12.41
N ASN A 347 -13.48 5.05 -12.95
CA ASN A 347 -14.44 5.35 -14.01
C ASN A 347 -13.78 5.76 -15.33
N ALA A 348 -12.47 5.58 -15.47
CA ALA A 348 -11.74 5.89 -16.68
C ALA A 348 -12.23 5.03 -17.86
N GLU A 349 -12.42 5.66 -19.02
CA GLU A 349 -12.82 4.95 -20.26
C GLU A 349 -11.61 4.38 -21.01
N ILE A 350 -10.38 4.68 -20.58
CA ILE A 350 -9.15 4.20 -21.23
C ILE A 350 -8.80 2.78 -20.77
N HIS A 351 -8.14 2.03 -21.66
CA HIS A 351 -7.51 0.77 -21.29
C HIS A 351 -6.11 1.05 -20.75
N TYR A 352 -5.86 0.64 -19.54
CA TYR A 352 -4.57 0.83 -18.88
C TYR A 352 -4.03 -0.47 -18.28
N GLY A 353 -2.76 -0.46 -17.96
CA GLY A 353 -2.07 -1.51 -17.24
C GLY A 353 -1.10 -0.89 -16.24
N LEU A 354 -0.37 -1.73 -15.51
CA LEU A 354 0.66 -1.28 -14.59
C LEU A 354 1.96 -2.05 -14.81
N LEU A 355 3.06 -1.41 -14.44
CA LEU A 355 4.42 -1.92 -14.52
C LEU A 355 5.13 -1.64 -13.18
N PRO A 356 6.17 -2.40 -12.81
CA PRO A 356 7.03 -2.01 -11.69
C PRO A 356 7.71 -0.68 -11.98
N MET A 357 8.25 -0.04 -10.94
CA MET A 357 9.14 1.10 -11.14
C MET A 357 10.33 0.68 -12.02
N PRO A 358 10.77 1.55 -12.96
CA PRO A 358 11.85 1.19 -13.86
C PRO A 358 13.19 1.12 -13.14
N LYS A 359 14.05 0.20 -13.56
CA LYS A 359 15.45 0.16 -13.11
C LYS A 359 16.18 1.42 -13.58
N ALA A 360 17.22 1.82 -12.84
CA ALA A 360 18.05 2.94 -13.30
C ALA A 360 18.83 2.60 -14.59
N ASP A 361 19.32 1.37 -14.70
CA ASP A 361 20.13 0.86 -15.80
C ASP A 361 20.32 -0.67 -15.70
N GLU A 362 21.11 -1.23 -16.59
CA GLU A 362 21.43 -2.66 -16.68
C GLU A 362 22.26 -3.19 -15.49
N LEU A 363 22.83 -2.32 -14.65
CA LEU A 363 23.60 -2.74 -13.47
C LEU A 363 22.71 -3.16 -12.30
N GLN A 364 21.42 -2.88 -12.39
CA GLN A 364 20.43 -3.29 -11.42
C GLN A 364 19.79 -4.61 -11.85
N ASP A 365 19.92 -5.64 -11.02
CA ASP A 365 19.39 -6.98 -11.35
C ASP A 365 17.85 -7.03 -11.20
N GLU A 366 17.31 -6.59 -10.07
CA GLU A 366 15.90 -6.73 -9.72
C GLU A 366 15.14 -5.41 -9.87
N TYR A 367 13.84 -5.52 -10.17
CA TYR A 367 12.93 -4.40 -10.02
C TYR A 367 12.64 -4.18 -8.55
N THR A 368 12.62 -2.95 -8.10
CA THR A 368 12.22 -2.55 -6.76
C THR A 368 11.12 -1.52 -6.82
N THR A 369 10.33 -1.41 -5.78
CA THR A 369 9.31 -0.38 -5.67
C THR A 369 9.23 0.13 -4.24
N SER A 370 8.66 1.30 -4.05
CA SER A 370 8.45 1.90 -2.74
C SER A 370 6.97 1.98 -2.39
N VAL A 371 6.70 2.50 -1.20
CA VAL A 371 5.37 2.74 -0.71
C VAL A 371 5.15 4.22 -0.41
N ASN A 372 3.91 4.66 -0.42
CA ASN A 372 3.54 5.97 0.08
C ASN A 372 3.55 5.95 1.61
N VAL A 373 4.61 6.44 2.23
CA VAL A 373 4.79 6.41 3.70
C VAL A 373 3.68 7.13 4.48
N TYR A 374 2.97 8.06 3.85
CA TYR A 374 1.82 8.77 4.42
C TYR A 374 0.50 8.01 4.30
N ARG A 375 0.48 6.90 3.53
CA ARG A 375 -0.71 6.06 3.34
C ARG A 375 -0.48 4.59 3.72
N TYR A 376 0.78 4.16 3.82
CA TYR A 376 1.15 2.79 4.16
C TYR A 376 0.93 2.55 5.66
N PRO A 377 -0.09 1.75 6.05
CA PRO A 377 -0.37 1.50 7.45
C PRO A 377 0.53 0.42 8.02
N VAL A 378 0.85 0.59 9.29
CA VAL A 378 1.56 -0.40 10.09
C VAL A 378 0.82 -0.63 11.41
N PHE A 379 0.85 -1.86 11.88
CA PHE A 379 0.46 -2.20 13.24
C PHE A 379 1.63 -1.98 14.17
N ALA A 380 1.37 -1.30 15.28
CA ALA A 380 2.32 -1.13 16.39
C ALA A 380 1.57 -1.24 17.71
N ILE A 381 2.22 -1.81 18.73
CA ILE A 381 1.62 -2.02 20.05
C ILE A 381 2.19 -0.98 21.01
N PRO A 382 1.35 -0.11 21.63
CA PRO A 382 1.82 0.85 22.61
C PRO A 382 2.27 0.17 23.91
N THR A 383 3.33 0.69 24.53
CA THR A 383 3.88 0.13 25.80
C THR A 383 2.92 0.23 26.99
N SER A 384 1.84 0.99 26.85
CA SER A 384 0.74 1.02 27.84
C SER A 384 -0.13 -0.25 27.83
N ASN A 385 -0.11 -1.04 26.75
CA ASN A 385 -0.87 -2.28 26.67
C ASN A 385 -0.18 -3.41 27.46
N VAL A 386 -0.30 -3.37 28.79
CA VAL A 386 0.32 -4.35 29.68
C VAL A 386 -0.61 -5.54 29.94
N THR A 387 -1.90 -5.29 30.10
CA THR A 387 -2.85 -6.31 30.58
C THR A 387 -3.43 -7.19 29.48
N LYS A 388 -3.49 -6.67 28.25
CA LYS A 388 -4.05 -7.36 27.07
C LYS A 388 -2.99 -7.78 26.05
N LEU A 389 -1.70 -7.57 26.34
CA LEU A 389 -0.62 -7.79 25.37
C LEU A 389 -0.68 -9.17 24.70
N ASP A 390 -0.94 -10.24 25.47
CA ASP A 390 -1.05 -11.59 24.96
C ASP A 390 -2.23 -11.75 24.00
N ALA A 391 -3.40 -11.23 24.35
CA ALA A 391 -4.59 -11.28 23.50
C ALA A 391 -4.40 -10.44 22.23
N THR A 392 -3.76 -9.28 22.37
CA THR A 392 -3.42 -8.38 21.26
C THR A 392 -2.50 -9.06 20.26
N CYS A 393 -1.40 -9.66 20.71
CA CYS A 393 -0.48 -10.38 19.82
C CYS A 393 -1.19 -11.53 19.09
N TYR A 394 -2.02 -12.29 19.83
CA TYR A 394 -2.79 -13.39 19.24
C TYR A 394 -3.79 -12.89 18.20
N ALA A 395 -4.47 -11.77 18.48
CA ALA A 395 -5.41 -11.13 17.54
C ALA A 395 -4.72 -10.70 16.24
N LEU A 396 -3.61 -9.98 16.33
CA LEU A 396 -2.85 -9.52 15.16
C LEU A 396 -2.39 -10.69 14.30
N GLU A 397 -1.85 -11.74 14.93
CA GLU A 397 -1.41 -12.94 14.22
C GLU A 397 -2.59 -13.65 13.53
N ALA A 398 -3.73 -13.77 14.21
CA ALA A 398 -4.93 -14.36 13.64
C ALA A 398 -5.50 -13.52 12.49
N MET A 399 -5.49 -12.18 12.63
CA MET A 399 -5.91 -11.26 11.56
C MET A 399 -5.08 -11.44 10.30
N ALA A 400 -3.76 -11.51 10.42
CA ALA A 400 -2.88 -11.68 9.27
C ALA A 400 -3.01 -13.09 8.66
N TYR A 401 -3.02 -14.13 9.48
CA TYR A 401 -3.18 -15.51 9.02
C TYR A 401 -4.49 -15.73 8.25
N TYR A 402 -5.63 -15.32 8.81
CA TYR A 402 -6.93 -15.45 8.13
C TYR A 402 -7.13 -14.39 7.05
N GLY A 403 -6.50 -13.22 7.18
CA GLY A 403 -6.44 -12.21 6.14
C GLY A 403 -5.85 -12.77 4.85
N LYS A 404 -4.71 -13.46 4.94
CA LYS A 404 -4.09 -14.15 3.80
C LYS A 404 -5.04 -15.12 3.10
N GLN A 405 -5.85 -15.86 3.87
CA GLN A 405 -6.71 -16.91 3.33
C GLN A 405 -8.05 -16.40 2.78
N LEU A 406 -8.60 -15.35 3.35
CA LEU A 406 -9.94 -14.87 3.05
C LEU A 406 -9.92 -13.54 2.28
N VAL A 407 -9.04 -12.61 2.67
CA VAL A 407 -9.06 -11.24 2.19
C VAL A 407 -8.16 -11.06 0.98
N THR A 408 -6.92 -11.54 1.06
CA THR A 408 -5.91 -11.36 0.00
C THR A 408 -6.38 -11.92 -1.32
N GLU A 409 -7.03 -13.11 -1.33
CA GLU A 409 -7.59 -13.70 -2.54
C GLU A 409 -8.71 -12.83 -3.14
N GLU A 410 -9.65 -12.34 -2.32
CA GLU A 410 -10.76 -11.50 -2.80
C GLU A 410 -10.27 -10.14 -3.31
N TYR A 411 -9.33 -9.52 -2.62
CA TYR A 411 -8.75 -8.25 -3.05
C TYR A 411 -7.93 -8.40 -4.33
N TYR A 412 -7.00 -9.33 -4.32
CA TYR A 412 -6.02 -9.51 -5.37
C TYR A 412 -6.65 -10.04 -6.66
N ASP A 413 -7.31 -11.20 -6.57
CA ASP A 413 -7.87 -11.88 -7.74
C ASP A 413 -9.10 -11.15 -8.28
N ARG A 414 -10.07 -10.82 -7.42
CA ARG A 414 -11.34 -10.31 -7.88
C ARG A 414 -11.36 -8.79 -8.05
N THR A 415 -10.75 -8.04 -7.15
CA THR A 415 -10.81 -6.58 -7.20
C THR A 415 -9.76 -6.02 -8.13
N LEU A 416 -8.49 -6.32 -7.95
CA LEU A 416 -7.44 -5.77 -8.78
C LEU A 416 -7.44 -6.39 -10.18
N THR A 417 -7.34 -7.71 -10.29
CA THR A 417 -7.15 -8.37 -11.59
C THR A 417 -8.40 -8.29 -12.46
N TYR A 418 -9.56 -8.75 -11.96
CA TYR A 418 -10.75 -8.87 -12.80
C TYR A 418 -11.57 -7.59 -12.93
N LYS A 419 -11.66 -6.76 -11.89
CA LYS A 419 -12.47 -5.53 -11.94
C LYS A 419 -11.70 -4.33 -12.48
N ARG A 420 -10.39 -4.23 -12.24
CA ARG A 420 -9.59 -3.05 -12.55
C ARG A 420 -8.73 -3.21 -13.81
N PHE A 421 -7.88 -4.20 -13.84
CA PHE A 421 -6.94 -4.37 -14.96
C PHE A 421 -7.45 -5.27 -16.08
N GLN A 422 -8.25 -6.28 -15.76
CA GLN A 422 -8.93 -7.19 -16.71
C GLN A 422 -7.97 -7.98 -17.63
N ASP A 423 -6.72 -8.21 -17.19
CA ASP A 423 -5.73 -8.97 -17.93
C ASP A 423 -4.74 -9.71 -17.01
N ASP A 424 -4.21 -10.83 -17.51
CA ASP A 424 -3.25 -11.68 -16.77
C ASP A 424 -1.86 -11.03 -16.68
N ASP A 425 -1.49 -10.15 -17.62
CA ASP A 425 -0.20 -9.48 -17.63
C ASP A 425 -0.09 -8.52 -16.42
N SER A 426 -1.15 -7.79 -16.13
CA SER A 426 -1.21 -6.91 -14.95
C SER A 426 -1.08 -7.69 -13.64
N ARG A 427 -1.62 -8.91 -13.57
CA ARG A 427 -1.45 -9.78 -12.40
C ARG A 427 0.01 -10.16 -12.19
N GLU A 428 0.70 -10.58 -13.24
CA GLU A 428 2.13 -10.88 -13.18
C GLU A 428 2.95 -9.67 -12.70
N MET A 429 2.59 -8.47 -13.16
CA MET A 429 3.26 -7.23 -12.72
C MET A 429 2.98 -6.91 -11.25
N LEU A 430 1.75 -7.12 -10.77
CA LEU A 430 1.41 -6.96 -9.34
C LEU A 430 2.24 -7.90 -8.46
N ASP A 431 2.36 -9.20 -8.84
CA ASP A 431 3.20 -10.16 -8.14
C ASP A 431 4.66 -9.69 -8.04
N LEU A 432 5.18 -9.13 -9.13
CA LEU A 432 6.54 -8.61 -9.18
C LEU A 432 6.71 -7.36 -8.29
N ILE A 433 5.73 -6.46 -8.30
CA ILE A 433 5.71 -5.22 -7.52
C ILE A 433 5.67 -5.53 -6.02
N PHE A 434 4.70 -6.32 -5.56
CA PHE A 434 4.51 -6.59 -4.13
C PHE A 434 5.68 -7.35 -3.51
N ARG A 435 6.24 -8.32 -4.25
CA ARG A 435 7.41 -9.09 -3.78
C ARG A 435 8.67 -8.26 -3.61
N ASN A 436 8.81 -7.15 -4.33
CA ASN A 436 10.03 -6.35 -4.41
C ASN A 436 9.86 -4.95 -3.79
N ARG A 437 8.98 -4.80 -2.82
CA ARG A 437 8.86 -3.56 -2.03
C ARG A 437 10.15 -3.27 -1.28
N SER A 438 10.43 -2.00 -1.06
CA SER A 438 11.58 -1.51 -0.28
C SER A 438 11.18 -0.31 0.56
N TYR A 439 11.79 -0.18 1.72
CA TYR A 439 11.49 0.86 2.69
C TYR A 439 12.76 1.63 3.02
N ASP A 440 12.62 2.96 3.21
CA ASP A 440 13.75 3.85 3.47
C ASP A 440 13.49 4.67 4.74
N LEU A 441 14.31 4.50 5.76
CA LEU A 441 14.22 5.26 7.01
C LEU A 441 14.28 6.77 6.77
N GLY A 442 14.99 7.20 5.71
CA GLY A 442 15.08 8.62 5.34
C GLY A 442 13.74 9.20 4.88
N THR A 443 12.90 8.41 4.20
CA THR A 443 11.55 8.81 3.81
C THR A 443 10.55 8.69 4.95
N ILE A 444 10.69 7.66 5.80
CA ILE A 444 9.81 7.39 6.93
C ILE A 444 9.96 8.46 8.02
N PHE A 445 11.19 8.73 8.46
CA PHE A 445 11.47 9.66 9.57
C PHE A 445 11.63 11.11 9.13
N ASN A 446 11.84 11.36 7.84
CA ASN A 446 11.96 12.71 7.28
C ASN A 446 12.91 13.62 8.10
N PHE A 447 14.13 13.18 8.33
CA PHE A 447 15.08 13.76 9.27
C PHE A 447 15.32 15.26 9.06
N ASN A 448 15.17 16.02 10.15
CA ASN A 448 15.50 17.44 10.25
C ASN A 448 15.70 17.84 11.72
N ASN A 449 16.25 19.02 11.96
CA ASN A 449 16.46 19.57 13.31
C ASN A 449 15.34 20.56 13.69
N GLY A 450 14.07 20.16 13.54
CA GLY A 450 12.91 20.94 13.99
C GLY A 450 12.62 22.22 13.20
N GLY A 451 13.27 22.47 12.08
CA GLY A 451 13.07 23.65 11.25
C GLY A 451 13.19 23.38 9.75
N GLY A 452 12.24 23.87 8.98
CA GLY A 452 12.23 23.74 7.52
C GLY A 452 11.74 22.37 7.04
N ASP A 453 11.93 22.11 5.75
CA ASP A 453 11.57 20.84 5.16
C ASP A 453 12.62 19.77 5.50
N GLY A 454 12.17 18.56 5.84
CA GLY A 454 13.05 17.45 6.13
C GLY A 454 13.70 16.84 4.88
N SER A 455 14.53 15.83 5.12
CA SER A 455 15.29 15.13 4.09
C SER A 455 14.44 14.56 2.96
N LEU A 456 13.21 14.17 3.23
CA LEU A 456 12.22 13.67 2.28
C LEU A 456 11.97 14.68 1.13
N TYR A 457 11.92 15.97 1.42
CA TYR A 457 11.60 17.01 0.44
C TYR A 457 12.83 17.58 -0.30
N PHE A 458 14.02 17.03 -0.05
CA PHE A 458 15.25 17.50 -0.69
C PHE A 458 15.15 17.48 -2.22
N TYR A 459 14.84 16.32 -2.79
CA TYR A 459 14.74 16.16 -4.24
C TYR A 459 13.50 16.83 -4.82
N THR A 460 12.38 16.81 -4.10
CA THR A 460 11.15 17.51 -4.51
C THR A 460 11.40 18.97 -4.80
N LYS A 461 12.20 19.66 -3.98
CA LYS A 461 12.58 21.05 -4.22
C LYS A 461 13.43 21.22 -5.48
N LEU A 462 14.40 20.35 -5.70
CA LEU A 462 15.25 20.39 -6.89
C LEU A 462 14.42 20.22 -8.16
N ILE A 463 13.53 19.24 -8.20
CA ILE A 463 12.64 18.98 -9.34
C ILE A 463 11.68 20.15 -9.56
N GLY A 464 11.02 20.64 -8.52
CA GLY A 464 10.13 21.81 -8.60
C GLY A 464 10.80 23.08 -9.14
N GLN A 465 12.12 23.21 -8.98
CA GLN A 465 12.94 24.30 -9.48
C GLN A 465 13.64 23.98 -10.82
N LEU A 466 13.50 22.77 -11.36
CA LEU A 466 14.27 22.25 -12.49
C LEU A 466 15.79 22.38 -12.27
N SER A 467 16.24 22.18 -11.05
CA SER A 467 17.64 22.25 -10.66
C SER A 467 18.29 20.87 -10.71
N THR A 468 19.53 20.82 -11.17
CA THR A 468 20.40 19.62 -11.14
C THR A 468 21.49 19.73 -10.08
N ASP A 469 21.50 20.80 -9.29
CA ASP A 469 22.56 21.11 -8.33
C ASP A 469 22.36 20.39 -6.99
N ILE A 470 22.59 19.07 -6.98
CA ILE A 470 22.47 18.25 -5.76
C ILE A 470 23.53 18.66 -4.73
N VAL A 471 24.81 18.73 -5.17
CA VAL A 471 25.93 18.81 -4.22
C VAL A 471 25.88 20.07 -3.38
N SER A 472 25.79 21.27 -4.01
CA SER A 472 25.76 22.50 -3.26
C SER A 472 24.45 22.69 -2.49
N THR A 473 23.33 22.18 -3.00
CA THR A 473 22.05 22.19 -2.28
C THR A 473 22.10 21.31 -1.03
N TYR A 474 22.69 20.10 -1.17
CA TYR A 474 22.84 19.20 -0.02
C TYR A 474 23.82 19.76 1.02
N GLU A 475 24.98 20.26 0.62
CA GLU A 475 25.93 20.88 1.56
C GLU A 475 25.30 22.04 2.36
N ALA A 476 24.35 22.77 1.78
CA ALA A 476 23.62 23.83 2.49
C ALA A 476 22.61 23.31 3.53
N GLN A 477 22.17 22.04 3.43
CA GLN A 477 21.18 21.41 4.32
C GLN A 477 21.78 20.30 5.19
N LYS A 478 22.97 19.85 4.89
CA LYS A 478 23.61 18.67 5.47
C LYS A 478 23.66 18.69 7.00
N ASP A 479 24.01 19.84 7.58
CA ASP A 479 24.08 19.98 9.04
C ASP A 479 22.69 19.81 9.70
N ASN A 480 21.64 20.33 9.06
CA ASN A 480 20.26 20.20 9.54
C ASN A 480 19.78 18.74 9.49
N TYR A 481 19.99 18.06 8.37
CA TYR A 481 19.60 16.65 8.21
C TYR A 481 20.40 15.72 9.14
N ASN A 482 21.72 15.93 9.22
CA ASN A 482 22.57 15.15 10.11
C ASN A 482 22.26 15.36 11.59
N ALA A 483 21.83 16.56 11.99
CA ALA A 483 21.41 16.79 13.36
C ALA A 483 20.16 15.96 13.72
N GLY A 484 19.14 15.90 12.85
CA GLY A 484 17.96 15.04 13.05
C GLY A 484 18.33 13.55 13.04
N LEU A 485 19.19 13.11 12.14
CA LEU A 485 19.66 11.73 12.11
C LEU A 485 20.50 11.38 13.35
N SER A 486 21.34 12.30 13.85
CA SER A 486 22.13 12.10 15.07
C SER A 486 21.24 11.95 16.30
N GLU A 487 20.18 12.75 16.40
CA GLU A 487 19.19 12.62 17.49
C GLU A 487 18.53 11.23 17.45
N PHE A 488 18.12 10.78 16.28
CA PHE A 488 17.58 9.43 16.08
C PHE A 488 18.57 8.34 16.50
N ILE A 489 19.85 8.47 16.13
CA ILE A 489 20.91 7.53 16.51
C ILE A 489 21.12 7.55 18.03
N GLU A 490 21.16 8.72 18.66
CA GLU A 490 21.28 8.83 20.11
C GLU A 490 20.11 8.18 20.87
N GLN A 491 18.89 8.28 20.32
CA GLN A 491 17.70 7.69 20.95
C GLN A 491 17.62 6.17 20.78
N CYS A 492 18.05 5.64 19.63
CA CYS A 492 17.78 4.26 19.24
C CYS A 492 19.00 3.33 19.21
N TYR A 493 20.24 3.89 19.14
CA TYR A 493 21.48 3.14 19.01
C TYR A 493 22.47 3.36 20.16
N ALA A 494 22.14 4.22 21.13
CA ALA A 494 22.96 4.34 22.36
C ALA A 494 22.86 3.06 23.20
N GLU A 495 24.03 2.55 23.67
CA GLU A 495 24.13 1.38 24.56
C GLU A 495 23.49 1.63 25.94
#